data_6f72f427d7a5d4ff1f66cc6e34626335
#
_entry.id   6f72f427d7a5d4ff1f66cc6e34626335
#
_cell.length_a   1.000
_cell.length_b   1.000
_cell.length_c   1.000
_cell.angle_alpha   90.00
_cell.angle_beta   90.00
_cell.angle_gamma   90.00
#
_symmetry.space_group_name_H-M   'P 1'
#
loop_
_entity.id
_entity.type
_entity.pdbx_description
1 polymer ?
#
loop_
_entity_poly.entity_id
_entity_poly.type
_entity_poly.pdbx_seq_one_letter_code
_entity_poly.pdbx_strand_id
1 'polypeptide(L)'
;MKTYKIKRALKRSFIFSLAFIFDQYQRLSIKNYYRALYLPGYSGKKQSFYELLSREEKIGEIVKEEKNGEVYLKLVSKAGSFFDEKISLKELAKKEWDGLWRLVIFDIKEVDRIIRNKLRDKLKKLGFAMWQESVYISPHPLVDEVNEYLKTNRLFPKVVCLEAKTIGVKNSQGFAWIVFNLKKLKEKYLLVNSSLKILIDDFKKRKIKKKEFIEKIKGLFQEYQELVMEDPFLPKGLEQDDWPRNKIKKKFQEILDYFDN
;
A
#
# COMPACT_ATOMS: atom_id res chain seq x y z
N MET A 1 -10.01 -23.93 -13.64
CA MET A 1 -10.05 -23.57 -12.20
C MET A 1 -8.96 -22.58 -11.75
N LYS A 2 -7.67 -22.69 -12.18
CA LYS A 2 -6.59 -21.73 -11.85
C LYS A 2 -6.87 -20.30 -12.34
N THR A 3 -7.32 -20.12 -13.59
CA THR A 3 -7.56 -18.81 -14.20
C THR A 3 -8.69 -18.02 -13.52
N TYR A 4 -9.71 -18.70 -12.98
CA TYR A 4 -10.80 -18.09 -12.25
C TYR A 4 -10.35 -17.56 -10.88
N LYS A 5 -9.51 -18.32 -10.15
CA LYS A 5 -8.93 -17.89 -8.87
C LYS A 5 -8.04 -16.65 -9.02
N ILE A 6 -7.23 -16.61 -10.08
CA ILE A 6 -6.33 -15.46 -10.39
C ILE A 6 -7.17 -14.21 -10.71
N LYS A 7 -8.18 -14.32 -11.58
CA LYS A 7 -9.08 -13.18 -11.90
C LYS A 7 -9.83 -12.65 -10.68
N ARG A 8 -10.22 -13.53 -9.76
CA ARG A 8 -10.87 -13.14 -8.50
C ARG A 8 -9.90 -12.42 -7.55
N ALA A 9 -8.67 -12.91 -7.41
CA ALA A 9 -7.64 -12.29 -6.59
C ALA A 9 -7.30 -10.87 -7.10
N LEU A 10 -7.16 -10.70 -8.42
CA LEU A 10 -6.90 -9.40 -9.04
C LEU A 10 -8.03 -8.39 -8.82
N LYS A 11 -9.30 -8.81 -8.94
CA LYS A 11 -10.47 -7.93 -8.70
C LYS A 11 -10.55 -7.49 -7.23
N ARG A 12 -10.30 -8.42 -6.31
CA ARG A 12 -10.27 -8.13 -4.89
C ARG A 12 -9.13 -7.18 -4.53
N SER A 13 -7.92 -7.45 -5.03
CA SER A 13 -6.75 -6.58 -4.87
C SER A 13 -7.03 -5.15 -5.36
N PHE A 14 -7.80 -5.00 -6.44
CA PHE A 14 -8.17 -3.70 -6.98
C PHE A 14 -9.06 -2.88 -6.02
N ILE A 15 -10.12 -3.49 -5.46
CA ILE A 15 -11.02 -2.82 -4.50
C ILE A 15 -10.22 -2.36 -3.26
N PHE A 16 -9.40 -3.26 -2.70
CA PHE A 16 -8.55 -2.94 -1.55
C PHE A 16 -7.54 -1.84 -1.87
N SER A 17 -6.91 -1.87 -3.04
CA SER A 17 -5.95 -0.84 -3.45
C SER A 17 -6.59 0.53 -3.59
N LEU A 18 -7.80 0.62 -4.16
CA LEU A 18 -8.54 1.88 -4.24
C LEU A 18 -8.86 2.43 -2.84
N ALA A 19 -9.43 1.60 -1.96
CA ALA A 19 -9.74 1.99 -0.61
C ALA A 19 -8.48 2.48 0.14
N PHE A 20 -7.37 1.77 -0.03
CA PHE A 20 -6.10 2.10 0.58
C PHE A 20 -5.51 3.41 0.04
N ILE A 21 -5.51 3.61 -1.27
CA ILE A 21 -4.94 4.81 -1.91
C ILE A 21 -5.71 6.07 -1.49
N PHE A 22 -7.03 6.00 -1.49
CA PHE A 22 -7.87 7.16 -1.17
C PHE A 22 -8.19 7.33 0.32
N ASP A 23 -7.56 6.58 1.22
CA ASP A 23 -7.81 6.62 2.68
C ASP A 23 -9.28 6.33 3.07
N GLN A 24 -9.96 5.54 2.26
CA GLN A 24 -11.39 5.25 2.43
C GLN A 24 -11.66 3.80 2.82
N TYR A 25 -10.68 3.13 3.43
CA TYR A 25 -10.81 1.72 3.84
C TYR A 25 -11.84 1.49 4.95
N GLN A 26 -12.27 2.56 5.65
CA GLN A 26 -13.37 2.48 6.62
C GLN A 26 -14.74 2.78 6.02
N ARG A 27 -14.80 3.61 4.97
CA ARG A 27 -16.04 3.99 4.29
C ARG A 27 -15.76 4.45 2.87
N LEU A 28 -16.10 3.62 1.89
CA LEU A 28 -16.05 4.01 0.49
C LEU A 28 -17.48 4.08 -0.06
N SER A 29 -17.90 5.25 -0.52
CA SER A 29 -19.18 5.42 -1.19
C SER A 29 -19.26 4.54 -2.44
N ILE A 30 -20.36 3.80 -2.65
CA ILE A 30 -20.61 3.03 -3.89
C ILE A 30 -20.49 3.93 -5.11
N LYS A 31 -20.88 5.19 -5.00
CA LYS A 31 -20.77 6.21 -6.03
C LYS A 31 -19.31 6.41 -6.45
N ASN A 32 -18.39 6.48 -5.50
CA ASN A 32 -16.95 6.58 -5.75
C ASN A 32 -16.37 5.28 -6.37
N TYR A 33 -16.90 4.11 -6.02
CA TYR A 33 -16.53 2.86 -6.71
C TYR A 33 -16.98 2.86 -8.15
N TYR A 34 -18.14 3.44 -8.44
CA TYR A 34 -18.62 3.59 -9.80
C TYR A 34 -17.68 4.46 -10.64
N ARG A 35 -17.16 5.52 -10.05
CA ARG A 35 -16.15 6.42 -10.62
C ARG A 35 -14.83 5.68 -10.86
N ALA A 36 -14.43 4.85 -9.93
CA ALA A 36 -13.26 3.99 -10.04
C ALA A 36 -13.36 2.93 -11.16
N LEU A 37 -14.55 2.63 -11.71
CA LEU A 37 -14.70 1.81 -12.91
C LEU A 37 -14.10 2.46 -14.17
N TYR A 38 -13.96 3.77 -14.18
CA TYR A 38 -13.25 4.49 -15.23
C TYR A 38 -11.74 4.54 -15.00
N LEU A 39 -11.29 4.19 -13.79
CA LEU A 39 -9.87 4.04 -13.45
C LEU A 39 -9.39 2.60 -13.73
N PRO A 40 -8.08 2.39 -13.74
CA PRO A 40 -7.44 1.17 -14.18
C PRO A 40 -7.66 -0.05 -13.30
N GLY A 41 -7.63 -1.20 -13.94
CA GLY A 41 -7.67 -2.52 -13.32
C GLY A 41 -9.04 -3.21 -13.37
N TYR A 42 -10.13 -2.51 -13.69
CA TYR A 42 -11.42 -3.11 -13.91
C TYR A 42 -11.89 -2.91 -15.35
N SER A 43 -11.93 -3.98 -16.13
CA SER A 43 -12.45 -4.00 -17.53
C SER A 43 -13.88 -4.52 -17.63
N GLY A 44 -14.58 -4.69 -16.50
CA GLY A 44 -15.90 -5.31 -16.43
C GLY A 44 -17.05 -4.33 -16.64
N LYS A 45 -18.20 -4.89 -17.04
CA LYS A 45 -19.47 -4.17 -17.12
C LYS A 45 -19.95 -3.79 -15.69
N LYS A 46 -20.80 -2.75 -15.60
CA LYS A 46 -21.45 -2.28 -14.35
C LYS A 46 -22.03 -3.42 -13.52
N GLN A 47 -22.75 -4.33 -14.17
CA GLN A 47 -23.36 -5.48 -13.54
C GLN A 47 -22.34 -6.44 -12.90
N SER A 48 -21.22 -6.69 -13.57
CA SER A 48 -20.15 -7.53 -13.03
C SER A 48 -19.49 -6.94 -11.79
N PHE A 49 -19.52 -5.62 -11.62
CA PHE A 49 -19.05 -4.95 -10.42
C PHE A 49 -20.00 -5.16 -9.24
N TYR A 50 -21.30 -4.99 -9.44
CA TYR A 50 -22.29 -5.27 -8.39
C TYR A 50 -22.32 -6.74 -7.98
N GLU A 51 -22.17 -7.65 -8.95
CA GLU A 51 -22.03 -9.08 -8.66
C GLU A 51 -20.77 -9.37 -7.82
N LEU A 52 -19.65 -8.67 -8.10
CA LEU A 52 -18.46 -8.75 -7.28
C LEU A 52 -18.73 -8.26 -5.85
N LEU A 53 -19.32 -7.07 -5.70
CA LEU A 53 -19.64 -6.52 -4.37
C LEU A 53 -20.58 -7.45 -3.58
N SER A 54 -21.64 -7.95 -4.20
CA SER A 54 -22.57 -8.88 -3.55
C SER A 54 -21.90 -10.18 -3.12
N ARG A 55 -20.91 -10.64 -3.88
CA ARG A 55 -20.12 -11.82 -3.52
C ARG A 55 -19.16 -11.54 -2.35
N GLU A 56 -18.44 -10.41 -2.38
CA GLU A 56 -17.52 -10.03 -1.29
C GLU A 56 -18.30 -9.76 0.01
N GLU A 57 -19.52 -9.24 -0.07
CA GLU A 57 -20.44 -9.08 1.05
C GLU A 57 -20.88 -10.45 1.62
N LYS A 58 -21.31 -11.39 0.78
CA LYS A 58 -21.70 -12.73 1.20
C LYS A 58 -20.59 -13.51 1.91
N ILE A 59 -19.35 -13.28 1.56
CA ILE A 59 -18.20 -13.91 2.22
C ILE A 59 -17.64 -13.09 3.39
N GLY A 60 -18.32 -11.96 3.75
CA GLY A 60 -17.98 -11.11 4.88
C GLY A 60 -16.68 -10.30 4.70
N GLU A 61 -16.26 -10.02 3.46
CA GLU A 61 -15.09 -9.18 3.19
C GLU A 61 -15.44 -7.70 3.11
N ILE A 62 -16.70 -7.38 2.84
CA ILE A 62 -17.26 -6.03 2.87
C ILE A 62 -18.60 -6.04 3.60
N VAL A 63 -18.94 -4.91 4.22
CA VAL A 63 -20.26 -4.63 4.77
C VAL A 63 -20.79 -3.37 4.11
N LYS A 64 -22.07 -3.37 3.73
CA LYS A 64 -22.77 -2.17 3.26
C LYS A 64 -23.34 -1.43 4.46
N GLU A 65 -23.04 -0.14 4.55
CA GLU A 65 -23.63 0.77 5.53
C GLU A 65 -24.38 1.87 4.76
N GLU A 66 -25.65 2.10 5.10
CA GLU A 66 -26.41 3.22 4.57
C GLU A 66 -26.33 4.39 5.55
N LYS A 67 -25.96 5.58 5.04
CA LYS A 67 -25.89 6.81 5.82
C LYS A 67 -26.30 7.99 4.95
N ASN A 68 -27.28 8.77 5.41
CA ASN A 68 -27.82 9.93 4.71
C ASN A 68 -28.31 9.63 3.28
N GLY A 69 -28.93 8.44 3.05
CA GLY A 69 -29.41 8.01 1.74
C GLY A 69 -28.29 7.55 0.77
N GLU A 70 -27.06 7.49 1.22
CA GLU A 70 -25.95 6.95 0.42
C GLU A 70 -25.44 5.63 0.99
N VAL A 71 -25.11 4.69 0.10
CA VAL A 71 -24.57 3.40 0.47
C VAL A 71 -23.06 3.45 0.46
N TYR A 72 -22.47 3.11 1.60
CA TYR A 72 -21.03 3.01 1.80
C TYR A 72 -20.61 1.56 1.94
N LEU A 73 -19.42 1.26 1.44
CA LEU A 73 -18.77 -0.04 1.63
C LEU A 73 -17.70 0.10 2.70
N LYS A 74 -17.79 -0.74 3.71
CA LYS A 74 -16.76 -0.92 4.72
C LYS A 74 -16.04 -2.22 4.43
N LEU A 75 -14.72 -2.15 4.28
CA LEU A 75 -13.89 -3.34 4.17
C LEU A 75 -13.80 -4.00 5.54
N VAL A 76 -14.18 -5.27 5.61
CA VAL A 76 -13.97 -6.09 6.81
C VAL A 76 -12.61 -6.73 6.67
N SER A 77 -11.65 -6.21 7.44
CA SER A 77 -10.33 -6.76 7.47
C SER A 77 -10.33 -8.09 8.23
N LYS A 78 -9.83 -9.16 7.60
CA LYS A 78 -9.48 -10.37 8.33
C LYS A 78 -8.05 -10.19 8.82
N ALA A 79 -7.87 -10.17 10.15
CA ALA A 79 -6.58 -9.99 10.79
C ALA A 79 -5.48 -10.83 10.12
N GLY A 80 -4.36 -10.20 9.78
CA GLY A 80 -3.19 -10.84 9.15
C GLY A 80 -3.18 -10.81 7.61
N SER A 81 -4.05 -10.03 6.95
CA SER A 81 -3.92 -9.81 5.50
C SER A 81 -2.77 -8.84 5.20
N PHE A 82 -2.18 -8.96 4.00
CA PHE A 82 -1.15 -8.01 3.54
C PHE A 82 -1.63 -6.54 3.57
N PHE A 83 -2.91 -6.32 3.31
CA PHE A 83 -3.49 -4.98 3.32
C PHE A 83 -3.64 -4.41 4.72
N ASP A 84 -3.91 -5.25 5.73
CA ASP A 84 -3.99 -4.81 7.14
C ASP A 84 -2.64 -4.28 7.61
N GLU A 85 -1.57 -5.00 7.28
CA GLU A 85 -0.21 -4.59 7.60
C GLU A 85 0.12 -3.25 6.93
N LYS A 86 -0.25 -3.07 5.66
CA LYS A 86 -0.03 -1.80 4.94
C LYS A 86 -0.91 -0.65 5.46
N ILE A 87 -2.16 -0.90 5.85
CA ILE A 87 -3.03 0.09 6.48
C ILE A 87 -2.42 0.53 7.81
N SER A 88 -1.94 -0.43 8.62
CA SER A 88 -1.28 -0.15 9.89
C SER A 88 -0.04 0.73 9.71
N LEU A 89 0.84 0.42 8.75
CA LEU A 89 2.00 1.23 8.43
C LEU A 89 1.63 2.65 8.01
N LYS A 90 0.58 2.80 7.19
CA LYS A 90 0.10 4.10 6.73
C LYS A 90 -0.47 4.95 7.87
N GLU A 91 -1.13 4.34 8.85
CA GLU A 91 -1.57 5.03 10.07
C GLU A 91 -0.39 5.41 10.98
N LEU A 92 0.59 4.52 11.12
CA LEU A 92 1.82 4.79 11.87
C LEU A 92 2.63 5.94 11.25
N ALA A 93 2.65 6.06 9.92
CA ALA A 93 3.32 7.15 9.21
C ALA A 93 2.75 8.54 9.51
N LYS A 94 1.52 8.63 10.02
CA LYS A 94 0.91 9.91 10.44
C LYS A 94 1.47 10.43 11.76
N LYS A 95 2.13 9.57 12.53
CA LYS A 95 2.72 9.87 13.84
C LYS A 95 4.16 10.38 13.68
N GLU A 96 4.60 11.16 14.65
CA GLU A 96 6.01 11.52 14.78
C GLU A 96 6.83 10.26 15.07
N TRP A 97 8.06 10.21 14.55
CA TRP A 97 8.99 9.16 14.88
C TRP A 97 9.39 9.24 16.36
N ASP A 98 9.34 8.13 17.07
CA ASP A 98 9.67 8.04 18.50
C ASP A 98 11.19 8.03 18.81
N GLY A 99 12.02 8.14 17.78
CA GLY A 99 13.48 8.13 17.92
C GLY A 99 14.08 6.74 18.07
N LEU A 100 13.28 5.67 17.97
CA LEU A 100 13.76 4.30 18.13
C LEU A 100 13.77 3.54 16.81
N TRP A 101 14.85 2.81 16.59
CA TRP A 101 14.97 1.80 15.54
C TRP A 101 14.66 0.42 16.12
N ARG A 102 13.86 -0.36 15.41
CA ARG A 102 13.59 -1.77 15.71
C ARG A 102 14.45 -2.62 14.80
N LEU A 103 15.23 -3.49 15.39
CA LEU A 103 16.12 -4.39 14.67
C LEU A 103 15.68 -5.84 14.89
N VAL A 104 15.63 -6.60 13.82
CA VAL A 104 15.46 -8.05 13.87
C VAL A 104 16.75 -8.68 13.36
N ILE A 105 17.40 -9.44 14.23
CA ILE A 105 18.66 -10.14 13.94
C ILE A 105 18.38 -11.63 13.99
N PHE A 106 18.87 -12.37 13.01
CA PHE A 106 18.65 -13.81 12.98
C PHE A 106 19.85 -14.60 12.44
N ASP A 107 20.00 -15.79 12.99
CA ASP A 107 20.91 -16.81 12.47
C ASP A 107 20.08 -18.06 12.12
N ILE A 108 19.64 -18.15 10.88
CA ILE A 108 18.88 -19.28 10.34
C ILE A 108 19.70 -19.93 9.24
N LYS A 109 20.13 -21.17 9.49
CA LYS A 109 20.98 -21.96 8.59
C LYS A 109 20.34 -22.13 7.20
N GLU A 110 21.16 -22.37 6.17
CA GLU A 110 20.69 -22.57 4.80
C GLU A 110 19.73 -23.76 4.66
N VAL A 111 19.93 -24.81 5.46
CA VAL A 111 19.02 -25.97 5.51
C VAL A 111 17.57 -25.56 5.85
N ASP A 112 17.40 -24.48 6.63
CA ASP A 112 16.09 -23.92 7.04
C ASP A 112 15.65 -22.75 6.13
N ARG A 113 16.11 -22.70 4.87
CA ARG A 113 15.85 -21.61 3.91
C ARG A 113 14.39 -21.24 3.79
N ILE A 114 13.47 -22.19 3.85
CA ILE A 114 12.03 -21.94 3.76
C ILE A 114 11.56 -21.08 4.94
N ILE A 115 12.03 -21.38 6.15
CA ILE A 115 11.71 -20.64 7.37
C ILE A 115 12.29 -19.24 7.28
N ARG A 116 13.56 -19.13 6.87
CA ARG A 116 14.25 -17.84 6.67
C ARG A 116 13.51 -16.96 5.67
N ASN A 117 13.07 -17.48 4.54
CA ASN A 117 12.32 -16.71 3.54
C ASN A 117 10.95 -16.27 4.06
N LYS A 118 10.23 -17.12 4.77
CA LYS A 118 8.95 -16.73 5.42
C LYS A 118 9.14 -15.60 6.43
N LEU A 119 10.21 -15.65 7.23
CA LEU A 119 10.55 -14.56 8.16
C LEU A 119 10.85 -13.27 7.40
N ARG A 120 11.71 -13.31 6.37
CA ARG A 120 12.02 -12.15 5.53
C ARG A 120 10.78 -11.52 4.89
N ASP A 121 9.87 -12.35 4.38
CA ASP A 121 8.62 -11.88 3.78
C ASP A 121 7.69 -11.25 4.83
N LYS A 122 7.62 -11.82 6.03
CA LYS A 122 6.85 -11.24 7.15
C LYS A 122 7.42 -9.90 7.57
N LEU A 123 8.74 -9.79 7.74
CA LEU A 123 9.40 -8.54 8.13
C LEU A 123 9.18 -7.43 7.10
N LYS A 124 9.31 -7.74 5.80
CA LYS A 124 9.00 -6.79 4.73
C LYS A 124 7.57 -6.27 4.79
N LYS A 125 6.61 -7.14 5.05
CA LYS A 125 5.19 -6.75 5.20
C LYS A 125 4.97 -5.84 6.41
N LEU A 126 5.70 -6.05 7.49
CA LEU A 126 5.72 -5.21 8.69
C LEU A 126 6.55 -3.92 8.53
N GLY A 127 7.02 -3.59 7.32
CA GLY A 127 7.75 -2.36 7.07
C GLY A 127 9.22 -2.37 7.51
N PHE A 128 9.79 -3.57 7.69
CA PHE A 128 11.23 -3.69 7.91
C PHE A 128 11.98 -3.72 6.57
N ALA A 129 13.06 -2.97 6.48
CA ALA A 129 14.02 -3.05 5.39
C ALA A 129 15.20 -3.94 5.77
N MET A 130 15.78 -4.61 4.79
CA MET A 130 17.02 -5.35 4.98
C MET A 130 18.19 -4.36 5.04
N TRP A 131 18.83 -4.25 6.20
CA TRP A 131 20.04 -3.46 6.39
C TRP A 131 21.28 -4.27 6.06
N GLN A 132 21.34 -5.52 6.58
CA GLN A 132 22.36 -6.52 6.26
C GLN A 132 21.67 -7.87 6.05
N GLU A 133 22.39 -8.88 5.59
CA GLU A 133 21.81 -10.14 5.14
C GLU A 133 20.91 -10.83 6.18
N SER A 134 21.27 -10.73 7.45
CA SER A 134 20.51 -11.28 8.58
C SER A 134 20.06 -10.22 9.58
N VAL A 135 20.05 -8.93 9.18
CA VAL A 135 19.63 -7.80 9.99
C VAL A 135 18.59 -6.99 9.23
N TYR A 136 17.41 -6.91 9.82
CA TYR A 136 16.31 -6.08 9.32
C TYR A 136 16.03 -4.95 10.29
N ILE A 137 15.64 -3.78 9.76
CA ILE A 137 15.43 -2.58 10.55
C ILE A 137 14.13 -1.87 10.16
N SER A 138 13.43 -1.33 11.15
CA SER A 138 12.22 -0.52 10.97
C SER A 138 12.17 0.63 11.97
N PRO A 139 11.63 1.79 11.61
CA PRO A 139 11.33 2.87 12.56
C PRO A 139 9.96 2.71 13.23
N HIS A 140 9.16 1.73 12.83
CA HIS A 140 7.81 1.52 13.33
C HIS A 140 7.80 0.73 14.64
N PRO A 141 6.91 1.08 15.61
CA PRO A 141 6.82 0.41 16.91
C PRO A 141 6.05 -0.92 16.80
N LEU A 142 6.67 -1.91 16.15
CA LEU A 142 6.05 -3.22 15.82
C LEU A 142 6.80 -4.39 16.49
N VAL A 143 7.39 -4.14 17.67
CA VAL A 143 8.12 -5.18 18.43
C VAL A 143 7.17 -6.29 18.87
N ASP A 144 5.98 -5.95 19.32
CA ASP A 144 5.01 -6.93 19.83
C ASP A 144 4.53 -7.84 18.71
N GLU A 145 4.21 -7.29 17.53
CA GLU A 145 3.81 -8.07 16.35
C GLU A 145 4.92 -9.01 15.86
N VAL A 146 6.18 -8.55 15.93
CA VAL A 146 7.34 -9.40 15.63
C VAL A 146 7.45 -10.52 16.66
N ASN A 147 7.42 -10.20 17.95
CA ASN A 147 7.58 -11.17 19.03
C ASN A 147 6.45 -12.22 19.02
N GLU A 148 5.21 -11.82 18.74
CA GLU A 148 4.10 -12.75 18.56
C GLU A 148 4.36 -13.72 17.41
N TYR A 149 4.84 -13.20 16.27
CA TYR A 149 5.23 -14.04 15.13
C TYR A 149 6.35 -15.00 15.48
N LEU A 150 7.40 -14.53 16.18
CA LEU A 150 8.54 -15.36 16.60
C LEU A 150 8.09 -16.48 17.54
N LYS A 151 7.23 -16.16 18.51
CA LYS A 151 6.66 -17.13 19.45
C LYS A 151 5.81 -18.18 18.74
N THR A 152 4.88 -17.75 17.89
CA THR A 152 3.97 -18.64 17.14
C THR A 152 4.73 -19.62 16.23
N ASN A 153 5.84 -19.16 15.65
CA ASN A 153 6.66 -19.99 14.75
C ASN A 153 7.86 -20.67 15.43
N ARG A 154 7.99 -20.54 16.76
CA ARG A 154 9.08 -21.14 17.57
C ARG A 154 10.49 -20.76 17.07
N LEU A 155 10.68 -19.50 16.71
CA LEU A 155 11.93 -19.00 16.11
C LEU A 155 12.96 -18.55 17.14
N PHE A 156 12.57 -18.31 18.37
CA PHE A 156 13.50 -18.00 19.47
C PHE A 156 14.31 -19.26 19.85
N PRO A 157 15.61 -19.16 20.17
CA PRO A 157 16.47 -17.96 20.23
C PRO A 157 17.20 -17.63 18.92
N LYS A 158 16.94 -18.31 17.81
CA LYS A 158 17.62 -18.09 16.51
C LYS A 158 17.29 -16.70 15.92
N VAL A 159 16.22 -16.08 16.37
CA VAL A 159 15.74 -14.75 15.94
C VAL A 159 15.46 -13.91 17.17
N VAL A 160 15.99 -12.70 17.20
CA VAL A 160 15.72 -11.73 18.26
C VAL A 160 15.25 -10.41 17.67
N CYS A 161 14.33 -9.74 18.38
CA CYS A 161 13.90 -8.39 18.08
C CYS A 161 14.35 -7.48 19.22
N LEU A 162 14.93 -6.31 18.88
CA LEU A 162 15.41 -5.35 19.86
C LEU A 162 15.11 -3.92 19.41
N GLU A 163 15.05 -3.00 20.35
CA GLU A 163 14.95 -1.57 20.12
C GLU A 163 16.31 -0.89 20.40
N ALA A 164 16.66 0.06 19.54
CA ALA A 164 17.89 0.82 19.67
C ALA A 164 17.61 2.31 19.45
N LYS A 165 18.02 3.14 20.42
CA LYS A 165 17.96 4.59 20.31
C LYS A 165 19.05 5.13 19.39
N THR A 166 20.22 4.49 19.40
CA THR A 166 21.38 4.89 18.63
C THR A 166 21.95 3.69 17.89
N ILE A 167 22.15 3.82 16.60
CA ILE A 167 22.75 2.81 15.72
C ILE A 167 24.07 3.29 15.09
N GLY A 168 24.75 4.25 15.75
CA GLY A 168 26.01 4.83 15.26
C GLY A 168 25.84 5.82 14.10
N VAL A 169 24.61 6.24 13.79
CA VAL A 169 24.31 7.14 12.67
C VAL A 169 23.85 8.50 13.19
N LYS A 170 24.53 9.58 12.78
CA LYS A 170 24.19 10.94 13.19
C LYS A 170 22.94 11.49 12.49
N ASN A 171 22.69 11.08 11.23
CA ASN A 171 21.56 11.53 10.44
C ASN A 171 20.59 10.36 10.16
N SER A 172 19.58 10.24 11.00
CA SER A 172 18.56 9.18 10.88
C SER A 172 17.73 9.26 9.60
N GLN A 173 17.43 10.47 9.11
CA GLN A 173 16.72 10.66 7.84
C GLN A 173 17.56 10.22 6.65
N GLY A 174 18.86 10.60 6.62
CA GLY A 174 19.78 10.15 5.58
C GLY A 174 20.01 8.64 5.62
N PHE A 175 20.04 8.04 6.81
CA PHE A 175 20.11 6.60 6.96
C PHE A 175 18.85 5.89 6.43
N ALA A 176 17.65 6.36 6.81
CA ALA A 176 16.40 5.84 6.28
C ALA A 176 16.36 5.94 4.74
N TRP A 177 16.82 7.06 4.19
CA TRP A 177 16.92 7.28 2.75
C TRP A 177 17.70 6.19 2.02
N ILE A 178 18.81 5.75 2.60
CA ILE A 178 19.66 4.70 2.04
C ILE A 178 19.04 3.32 2.24
N VAL A 179 18.66 2.97 3.46
CA VAL A 179 18.22 1.62 3.82
C VAL A 179 16.91 1.24 3.16
N PHE A 180 15.98 2.20 3.04
CA PHE A 180 14.70 1.99 2.36
C PHE A 180 14.73 2.29 0.86
N ASN A 181 15.92 2.60 0.31
CA ASN A 181 16.11 2.93 -1.12
C ASN A 181 15.13 4.02 -1.60
N LEU A 182 14.94 5.06 -0.78
CA LEU A 182 13.93 6.09 -1.02
C LEU A 182 14.23 6.93 -2.26
N LYS A 183 15.51 7.06 -2.66
CA LYS A 183 15.91 7.76 -3.89
C LYS A 183 15.22 7.15 -5.11
N LYS A 184 15.36 5.85 -5.29
CA LYS A 184 14.76 5.12 -6.42
C LYS A 184 13.24 5.18 -6.39
N LEU A 185 12.63 5.08 -5.21
CA LEU A 185 11.19 5.18 -5.05
C LEU A 185 10.68 6.59 -5.39
N LYS A 186 11.36 7.64 -4.90
CA LYS A 186 11.04 9.05 -5.22
C LYS A 186 11.13 9.32 -6.71
N GLU A 187 12.19 8.84 -7.37
CA GLU A 187 12.36 8.97 -8.83
C GLU A 187 11.18 8.35 -9.60
N LYS A 188 10.76 7.16 -9.24
CA LYS A 188 9.58 6.50 -9.83
C LYS A 188 8.30 7.33 -9.62
N TYR A 189 8.07 7.83 -8.42
CA TYR A 189 6.94 8.72 -8.14
C TYR A 189 6.98 10.00 -8.99
N LEU A 190 8.14 10.61 -9.14
CA LEU A 190 8.31 11.82 -9.95
C LEU A 190 8.01 11.56 -11.43
N LEU A 191 8.39 10.41 -11.96
CA LEU A 191 8.05 9.99 -13.33
C LEU A 191 6.53 9.87 -13.51
N VAL A 192 5.84 9.16 -12.62
CA VAL A 192 4.37 9.07 -12.66
C VAL A 192 3.73 10.45 -12.56
N ASN A 193 4.23 11.32 -11.65
CA ASN A 193 3.71 12.67 -11.48
C ASN A 193 3.86 13.54 -12.73
N SER A 194 5.01 13.43 -13.42
CA SER A 194 5.30 14.16 -14.66
C SER A 194 4.43 13.67 -15.81
N SER A 195 4.32 12.35 -16.00
CA SER A 195 3.47 11.73 -17.01
C SER A 195 2.00 12.09 -16.80
N LEU A 196 1.54 12.09 -15.55
CA LEU A 196 0.18 12.47 -15.20
C LEU A 196 -0.10 13.95 -15.51
N LYS A 197 0.84 14.84 -15.22
CA LYS A 197 0.73 16.27 -15.56
C LYS A 197 0.60 16.47 -17.06
N ILE A 198 1.49 15.88 -17.86
CA ILE A 198 1.47 15.98 -19.32
C ILE A 198 0.13 15.45 -19.86
N LEU A 199 -0.31 14.31 -19.39
CA LEU A 199 -1.55 13.69 -19.85
C LEU A 199 -2.79 14.55 -19.56
N ILE A 200 -2.87 15.17 -18.37
CA ILE A 200 -3.94 16.10 -17.99
C ILE A 200 -3.90 17.35 -18.92
N ASP A 201 -2.71 17.91 -19.14
CA ASP A 201 -2.55 19.10 -19.98
C ASP A 201 -2.95 18.82 -21.45
N ASP A 202 -2.57 17.68 -22.00
CA ASP A 202 -2.95 17.28 -23.36
C ASP A 202 -4.46 17.04 -23.49
N PHE A 203 -5.10 16.49 -22.47
CA PHE A 203 -6.54 16.33 -22.44
C PHE A 203 -7.28 17.69 -22.37
N LYS A 204 -6.86 18.58 -21.46
CA LYS A 204 -7.41 19.92 -21.35
C LYS A 204 -7.28 20.74 -22.63
N LYS A 205 -6.16 20.61 -23.34
CA LYS A 205 -5.91 21.24 -24.65
C LYS A 205 -6.56 20.50 -25.84
N ARG A 206 -7.39 19.49 -25.57
CA ARG A 206 -8.09 18.66 -26.57
C ARG A 206 -7.16 17.99 -27.60
N LYS A 207 -5.90 17.74 -27.26
CA LYS A 207 -4.94 17.03 -28.11
C LYS A 207 -5.21 15.52 -28.17
N ILE A 208 -5.86 14.98 -27.14
CA ILE A 208 -6.23 13.56 -27.05
C ILE A 208 -7.72 13.40 -26.77
N LYS A 209 -8.31 12.32 -27.28
CA LYS A 209 -9.72 11.98 -27.09
C LYS A 209 -9.95 11.37 -25.71
N LYS A 210 -11.20 11.51 -25.19
CA LYS A 210 -11.59 10.95 -23.88
C LYS A 210 -11.24 9.46 -23.71
N LYS A 211 -11.44 8.64 -24.74
CA LYS A 211 -11.12 7.20 -24.69
C LYS A 211 -9.62 6.97 -24.47
N GLU A 212 -8.78 7.67 -25.23
CA GLU A 212 -7.32 7.57 -25.12
C GLU A 212 -6.82 8.08 -23.76
N PHE A 213 -7.39 9.18 -23.26
CA PHE A 213 -7.09 9.71 -21.93
C PHE A 213 -7.38 8.65 -20.86
N ILE A 214 -8.55 8.01 -20.88
CA ILE A 214 -8.96 6.98 -19.94
C ILE A 214 -8.00 5.77 -19.98
N GLU A 215 -7.57 5.33 -21.17
CA GLU A 215 -6.64 4.21 -21.30
C GLU A 215 -5.27 4.53 -20.69
N LYS A 216 -4.73 5.72 -20.97
CA LYS A 216 -3.43 6.16 -20.44
C LYS A 216 -3.47 6.40 -18.92
N ILE A 217 -4.56 7.01 -18.41
CA ILE A 217 -4.76 7.18 -16.96
C ILE A 217 -4.79 5.83 -16.25
N LYS A 218 -5.37 4.82 -16.87
CA LYS A 218 -5.37 3.45 -16.35
C LYS A 218 -3.97 2.94 -16.08
N GLY A 219 -3.09 3.04 -17.04
CA GLY A 219 -1.70 2.62 -16.88
C GLY A 219 -0.98 3.35 -15.74
N LEU A 220 -1.06 4.69 -15.73
CA LEU A 220 -0.43 5.52 -14.70
C LEU A 220 -0.97 5.25 -13.29
N PHE A 221 -2.26 4.96 -13.17
CA PHE A 221 -2.83 4.61 -11.89
C PHE A 221 -2.33 3.24 -11.39
N GLN A 222 -2.21 2.26 -12.27
CA GLN A 222 -1.64 0.97 -11.91
C GLN A 222 -0.18 1.11 -11.47
N GLU A 223 0.63 1.88 -12.17
CA GLU A 223 2.00 2.18 -11.76
C GLU A 223 2.04 2.86 -10.38
N TYR A 224 1.15 3.82 -10.15
CA TYR A 224 1.03 4.47 -8.86
C TYR A 224 0.62 3.50 -7.73
N GLN A 225 -0.31 2.57 -8.01
CA GLN A 225 -0.70 1.54 -7.05
C GLN A 225 0.50 0.66 -6.65
N GLU A 226 1.31 0.24 -7.62
CA GLU A 226 2.50 -0.56 -7.37
C GLU A 226 3.50 0.19 -6.48
N LEU A 227 3.73 1.49 -6.76
CA LEU A 227 4.61 2.33 -5.94
C LEU A 227 4.10 2.49 -4.51
N VAL A 228 2.79 2.69 -4.34
CA VAL A 228 2.17 2.80 -3.01
C VAL A 228 2.32 1.48 -2.22
N MET A 229 2.29 0.33 -2.90
CA MET A 229 2.55 -0.96 -2.25
C MET A 229 4.03 -1.18 -1.91
N GLU A 230 4.96 -0.61 -2.67
CA GLU A 230 6.39 -0.62 -2.35
C GLU A 230 6.75 0.37 -1.22
N ASP A 231 5.96 1.43 -1.01
CA ASP A 231 6.26 2.53 -0.09
C ASP A 231 6.34 2.04 1.37
N PRO A 232 7.43 2.34 2.09
CA PRO A 232 7.59 1.93 3.49
C PRO A 232 6.71 2.72 4.46
N PHE A 233 6.09 3.84 4.03
CA PHE A 233 5.30 4.71 4.88
C PHE A 233 6.05 5.15 6.14
N LEU A 234 7.22 5.76 5.98
CA LEU A 234 8.03 6.18 7.12
C LEU A 234 7.28 7.21 7.98
N PRO A 235 7.51 7.19 9.31
CA PRO A 235 6.91 8.17 10.21
C PRO A 235 7.45 9.58 9.93
N LYS A 236 6.72 10.60 10.37
CA LYS A 236 7.16 11.99 10.26
C LYS A 236 8.52 12.18 10.93
N GLY A 237 9.33 13.07 10.36
CA GLY A 237 10.71 13.26 10.75
C GLY A 237 11.73 12.35 10.03
N LEU A 238 11.28 11.24 9.45
CA LEU A 238 12.11 10.38 8.59
C LEU A 238 11.73 10.47 7.11
N GLU A 239 10.45 10.67 6.78
CA GLU A 239 10.00 10.97 5.42
C GLU A 239 10.26 12.46 5.11
N GLN A 240 10.61 12.78 3.87
CA GLN A 240 10.76 14.16 3.42
C GLN A 240 9.39 14.84 3.27
N ASP A 241 9.28 16.12 3.64
CA ASP A 241 8.03 16.90 3.58
C ASP A 241 7.43 16.98 2.17
N ASP A 242 8.28 16.96 1.14
CA ASP A 242 7.90 17.05 -0.27
C ASP A 242 7.61 15.70 -0.93
N TRP A 243 7.38 14.63 -0.14
CA TRP A 243 7.17 13.28 -0.67
C TRP A 243 6.03 13.22 -1.70
N PRO A 244 6.26 12.72 -2.93
CA PRO A 244 5.37 12.94 -4.05
C PRO A 244 4.03 12.20 -3.97
N ARG A 245 3.94 11.15 -3.15
CA ARG A 245 2.75 10.28 -3.02
C ARG A 245 1.44 11.05 -2.89
N ASN A 246 1.39 12.04 -1.99
CA ASN A 246 0.18 12.79 -1.72
C ASN A 246 -0.20 13.75 -2.86
N LYS A 247 0.79 14.31 -3.58
CA LYS A 247 0.54 15.17 -4.74
C LYS A 247 -0.09 14.38 -5.90
N ILE A 248 0.37 13.15 -6.12
CA ILE A 248 -0.17 12.26 -7.16
C ILE A 248 -1.58 11.82 -6.79
N LYS A 249 -1.80 11.42 -5.53
CA LYS A 249 -3.12 11.07 -5.01
C LYS A 249 -4.15 12.17 -5.28
N LYS A 250 -3.80 13.43 -4.96
CA LYS A 250 -4.67 14.60 -5.21
C LYS A 250 -5.07 14.73 -6.68
N LYS A 251 -4.10 14.59 -7.60
CA LYS A 251 -4.38 14.66 -9.03
C LYS A 251 -5.32 13.56 -9.52
N PHE A 252 -5.17 12.33 -9.02
CA PHE A 252 -6.12 11.27 -9.34
C PHE A 252 -7.51 11.56 -8.79
N GLN A 253 -7.62 12.16 -7.61
CA GLN A 253 -8.90 12.58 -7.06
C GLN A 253 -9.56 13.65 -7.93
N GLU A 254 -8.81 14.68 -8.34
CA GLU A 254 -9.31 15.74 -9.24
C GLU A 254 -9.80 15.19 -10.58
N ILE A 255 -9.13 14.15 -11.12
CA ILE A 255 -9.57 13.47 -12.34
C ILE A 255 -10.91 12.75 -12.11
N LEU A 256 -11.04 12.05 -10.98
CA LEU A 256 -12.30 11.39 -10.62
C LEU A 256 -13.45 12.40 -10.53
N ASP A 257 -13.22 13.49 -9.83
CA ASP A 257 -14.22 14.54 -9.63
C ASP A 257 -14.62 15.22 -10.96
N TYR A 258 -13.65 15.36 -11.91
CA TYR A 258 -13.93 15.91 -13.24
C TYR A 258 -14.86 15.02 -14.09
N PHE A 259 -14.79 13.71 -13.95
CA PHE A 259 -15.65 12.79 -14.70
C PHE A 259 -17.01 12.55 -14.04
N ASP A 260 -17.26 13.16 -12.90
CA ASP A 260 -18.52 13.06 -12.18
C ASP A 260 -19.49 14.20 -12.47
N ASN A 261 -18.94 15.32 -12.90
CA ASN A 261 -19.69 16.48 -13.36
C ASN A 261 -19.92 16.40 -14.88
#